data_f60d8035249409d504f10c436204e624
#
_entry.id   f60d8035249409d504f10c436204e624
#
_cell.length_a   1.000
_cell.length_b   1.000
_cell.length_c   1.000
_cell.angle_alpha   90.00
_cell.angle_beta   90.00
_cell.angle_gamma   90.00
#
_symmetry.space_group_name_H-M   'P 1'
#
loop_
_entity.id
_entity.type
_entity.pdbx_description
1 polymer ?
#
loop_
_entity_poly.entity_id
_entity_poly.type
_entity_poly.pdbx_seq_one_letter_code
_entity_poly.pdbx_strand_id
1 'polypeptide(L)'
;GTYWAVTGEFTRWGGHALEALGIDVSNWSYYKIIGMQGTIFTRVDGVMILGMFAGCISAALWANNVKWRNQPHKRRIVQALIGGAIAGFGARLAMGCNLASLFTGIPQFSVHAWFFTIATALGTYAGVKVTLLPMFRVKLELKKGAAKLQESDPKRAQRRFWIGMVVFFAYLIASLYVMTQSVKLGFAMLCGLAFGLLIERAQICFTSAFRDLWVTGRAYMAKAIIFGILAGTIGVFSYIQLGVPAKIMWAGPNAI
;
A
#
# COMPACT_ATOMS: atom_id res chain seq x y z
N GLY A 1 -3.58 21.21 -3.73
CA GLY A 1 -3.84 19.82 -3.37
C GLY A 1 -2.58 18.99 -3.47
N THR A 2 -2.28 18.22 -2.44
CA THR A 2 -1.18 17.27 -2.47
C THR A 2 -1.75 15.91 -2.85
N TYR A 3 -1.11 15.21 -3.79
CA TYR A 3 -1.43 13.83 -4.09
C TYR A 3 -1.01 12.93 -2.92
N TRP A 4 -1.78 11.90 -2.66
CA TRP A 4 -1.45 10.94 -1.62
C TRP A 4 -0.36 9.97 -2.07
N ALA A 5 0.72 9.88 -1.32
CA ALA A 5 1.85 9.01 -1.61
C ALA A 5 2.30 8.21 -0.39
N VAL A 6 1.81 6.98 -0.28
CA VAL A 6 2.17 6.04 0.81
C VAL A 6 3.67 5.89 0.95
N THR A 7 4.38 5.67 -0.17
CA THR A 7 5.83 5.49 -0.15
C THR A 7 6.60 6.73 0.27
N GLY A 8 6.04 7.95 0.03
CA GLY A 8 6.60 9.21 0.52
C GLY A 8 6.66 9.26 2.03
N GLU A 9 5.59 8.85 2.66
CA GLU A 9 5.51 8.85 4.12
C GLU A 9 6.41 7.78 4.76
N PHE A 10 6.45 6.56 4.20
CA PHE A 10 7.41 5.55 4.67
C PHE A 10 8.86 6.00 4.54
N THR A 11 9.21 6.78 3.52
CA THR A 11 10.56 7.35 3.40
C THR A 11 10.84 8.37 4.51
N ARG A 12 9.85 9.22 4.86
CA ARG A 12 9.98 10.14 6.00
C ARG A 12 10.12 9.38 7.32
N TRP A 13 9.38 8.29 7.52
CA TRP A 13 9.56 7.44 8.70
C TRP A 13 10.97 6.85 8.76
N GLY A 14 11.50 6.41 7.62
CA GLY A 14 12.89 5.95 7.52
C GLY A 14 13.89 7.06 7.87
N GLY A 15 13.66 8.29 7.41
CA GLY A 15 14.46 9.45 7.77
C GLY A 15 14.44 9.74 9.27
N HIS A 16 13.27 9.79 9.90
CA HIS A 16 13.16 9.98 11.34
C HIS A 16 13.82 8.84 12.15
N ALA A 17 13.76 7.60 11.64
CA ALA A 17 14.46 6.48 12.27
C ALA A 17 15.99 6.63 12.19
N LEU A 18 16.50 7.11 11.05
CA LEU A 18 17.94 7.41 10.89
C LEU A 18 18.39 8.56 11.79
N GLU A 19 17.59 9.62 11.90
CA GLU A 19 17.85 10.74 12.85
C GLU A 19 17.90 10.25 14.29
N ALA A 20 16.99 9.34 14.69
CA ALA A 20 16.98 8.74 16.00
C ALA A 20 18.23 7.86 16.26
N LEU A 21 18.88 7.33 15.23
CA LEU A 21 20.15 6.60 15.29
C LEU A 21 21.38 7.54 15.23
N GLY A 22 21.17 8.87 15.20
CA GLY A 22 22.26 9.86 15.18
C GLY A 22 22.80 10.16 13.78
N ILE A 23 22.13 9.72 12.71
CA ILE A 23 22.53 10.02 11.32
C ILE A 23 21.76 11.27 10.86
N ASP A 24 22.47 12.35 10.60
CA ASP A 24 21.86 13.57 10.06
C ASP A 24 21.47 13.38 8.58
N VAL A 25 20.17 13.30 8.34
CA VAL A 25 19.58 13.17 6.99
C VAL A 25 19.15 14.51 6.42
N SER A 26 19.18 15.60 7.19
CA SER A 26 18.70 16.93 6.80
C SER A 26 19.43 17.50 5.58
N ASN A 27 20.70 17.11 5.42
CA ASN A 27 21.56 17.55 4.32
C ASN A 27 21.40 16.72 3.04
N TRP A 28 20.69 15.61 3.07
CA TRP A 28 20.49 14.78 1.89
C TRP A 28 19.50 15.46 0.93
N SER A 29 19.91 15.61 -0.33
CA SER A 29 19.13 16.32 -1.36
C SER A 29 17.70 15.78 -1.48
N TYR A 30 17.52 14.46 -1.33
CA TYR A 30 16.22 13.82 -1.42
C TYR A 30 15.27 14.27 -0.30
N TYR A 31 15.74 14.34 0.95
CA TYR A 31 14.91 14.78 2.09
C TYR A 31 14.61 16.28 2.05
N LYS A 32 15.48 17.08 1.44
CA LYS A 32 15.19 18.49 1.15
C LYS A 32 14.01 18.64 0.19
N ILE A 33 13.92 17.78 -0.83
CA ILE A 33 12.83 17.82 -1.82
C ILE A 33 11.51 17.39 -1.21
N ILE A 34 11.47 16.28 -0.45
CA ILE A 34 10.21 15.75 0.09
C ILE A 34 9.74 16.45 1.35
N GLY A 35 10.61 17.20 2.02
CA GLY A 35 10.35 17.87 3.29
C GLY A 35 10.15 16.89 4.45
N MET A 36 10.95 17.05 5.50
CA MET A 36 10.90 16.23 6.73
C MET A 36 9.98 16.82 7.81
N GLN A 37 9.39 18.02 7.56
CA GLN A 37 8.63 18.75 8.56
C GLN A 37 7.39 17.97 9.03
N GLY A 38 7.10 18.07 10.32
CA GLY A 38 5.95 17.44 10.97
C GLY A 38 6.20 16.00 11.39
N THR A 39 5.20 15.43 12.05
CA THR A 39 5.21 14.05 12.57
C THR A 39 4.18 13.19 11.83
N ILE A 40 4.19 11.89 12.09
CA ILE A 40 3.21 10.93 11.54
C ILE A 40 1.76 11.38 11.83
N PHE A 41 1.53 12.02 12.98
CA PHE A 41 0.20 12.45 13.41
C PHE A 41 -0.22 13.82 12.88
N THR A 42 0.71 14.63 12.39
CA THR A 42 0.42 15.97 11.86
C THR A 42 0.34 16.01 10.33
N ARG A 43 0.84 14.97 9.67
CA ARG A 43 0.78 14.84 8.21
C ARG A 43 -0.44 14.04 7.77
N VAL A 44 -1.13 14.53 6.74
CA VAL A 44 -2.30 13.87 6.13
C VAL A 44 -1.97 12.44 5.69
N ASP A 45 -0.82 12.25 5.03
CA ASP A 45 -0.37 10.93 4.57
C ASP A 45 -0.13 9.96 5.74
N GLY A 46 0.47 10.46 6.84
CA GLY A 46 0.76 9.67 8.03
C GLY A 46 -0.51 9.15 8.70
N VAL A 47 -1.45 10.05 9.01
CA VAL A 47 -2.71 9.65 9.68
C VAL A 47 -3.58 8.75 8.79
N MET A 48 -3.52 8.94 7.48
CA MET A 48 -4.23 8.08 6.52
C MET A 48 -3.67 6.66 6.52
N ILE A 49 -2.34 6.48 6.56
CA ILE A 49 -1.70 5.16 6.66
C ILE A 49 -2.03 4.49 7.99
N LEU A 50 -2.03 5.23 9.11
CA LEU A 50 -2.47 4.69 10.39
C LEU A 50 -3.92 4.22 10.35
N GLY A 51 -4.80 4.97 9.65
CA GLY A 51 -6.18 4.55 9.39
C GLY A 51 -6.25 3.26 8.60
N MET A 52 -5.43 3.11 7.56
CA MET A 52 -5.36 1.87 6.79
C MET A 52 -4.94 0.68 7.65
N PHE A 53 -3.97 0.84 8.55
CA PHE A 53 -3.59 -0.23 9.46
C PHE A 53 -4.74 -0.61 10.40
N ALA A 54 -5.41 0.37 10.99
CA ALA A 54 -6.57 0.13 11.84
C ALA A 54 -7.70 -0.59 11.09
N GLY A 55 -8.00 -0.16 9.87
CA GLY A 55 -8.99 -0.79 9.00
C GLY A 55 -8.63 -2.23 8.62
N CYS A 56 -7.40 -2.48 8.19
CA CYS A 56 -6.92 -3.82 7.85
C CYS A 56 -6.96 -4.76 9.07
N ILE A 57 -6.51 -4.30 10.23
CA ILE A 57 -6.52 -5.10 11.46
C ILE A 57 -7.96 -5.45 11.86
N SER A 58 -8.86 -4.47 11.82
CA SER A 58 -10.28 -4.68 12.14
C SER A 58 -10.92 -5.70 11.20
N ALA A 59 -10.72 -5.56 9.88
CA ALA A 59 -11.26 -6.48 8.88
C ALA A 59 -10.69 -7.90 9.02
N ALA A 60 -9.40 -8.04 9.27
CA ALA A 60 -8.74 -9.33 9.47
C ALA A 60 -9.24 -10.05 10.74
N LEU A 61 -9.47 -9.29 11.81
CA LEU A 61 -10.03 -9.80 13.06
C LEU A 61 -11.49 -10.26 12.89
N TRP A 62 -12.32 -9.50 12.18
CA TRP A 62 -13.71 -9.87 11.86
C TRP A 62 -13.79 -11.11 11.00
N ALA A 63 -12.86 -11.25 10.04
CA ALA A 63 -12.78 -12.45 9.21
C ALA A 63 -12.14 -13.66 9.91
N ASN A 64 -11.74 -13.51 11.18
CA ASN A 64 -10.96 -14.53 11.92
C ASN A 64 -9.75 -15.06 11.15
N ASN A 65 -9.14 -14.23 10.30
CA ASN A 65 -8.05 -14.61 9.40
C ASN A 65 -6.67 -14.15 9.87
N VAL A 66 -6.54 -13.76 11.14
CA VAL A 66 -5.26 -13.39 11.74
C VAL A 66 -4.44 -14.62 12.02
N LYS A 67 -3.38 -14.85 11.23
CA LYS A 67 -2.45 -15.98 11.39
C LYS A 67 -1.03 -15.45 11.54
N TRP A 68 -0.39 -15.77 12.66
CA TRP A 68 1.03 -15.51 12.81
C TRP A 68 1.81 -16.60 12.06
N ARG A 69 2.45 -16.21 10.96
CA ARG A 69 3.24 -17.13 10.14
C ARG A 69 4.72 -16.92 10.41
N ASN A 70 5.33 -17.86 11.12
CA ASN A 70 6.78 -17.90 11.22
C ASN A 70 7.36 -18.41 9.91
N GLN A 71 8.30 -17.66 9.33
CA GLN A 71 9.02 -18.07 8.13
C GLN A 71 10.12 -19.05 8.53
N PRO A 72 10.02 -20.34 8.18
CA PRO A 72 10.98 -21.34 8.63
C PRO A 72 12.35 -21.26 7.94
N HIS A 73 12.42 -20.57 6.79
CA HIS A 73 13.63 -20.53 5.97
C HIS A 73 14.28 -19.13 5.97
N LYS A 74 15.50 -19.05 6.50
CA LYS A 74 16.33 -17.82 6.49
C LYS A 74 16.49 -17.24 5.08
N ARG A 75 16.60 -18.09 4.04
CA ARG A 75 16.67 -17.65 2.63
C ARG A 75 15.46 -16.80 2.21
N ARG A 76 14.25 -17.12 2.66
CA ARG A 76 13.05 -16.33 2.38
C ARG A 76 13.10 -14.95 2.99
N ILE A 77 13.65 -14.84 4.19
CA ILE A 77 13.82 -13.56 4.87
C ILE A 77 14.81 -12.68 4.10
N VAL A 78 15.95 -13.24 3.69
CA VAL A 78 16.95 -12.51 2.90
C VAL A 78 16.37 -12.08 1.55
N GLN A 79 15.67 -12.97 0.85
CA GLN A 79 14.99 -12.63 -0.41
C GLN A 79 13.98 -11.50 -0.23
N ALA A 80 13.19 -11.51 0.85
CA ALA A 80 12.21 -10.48 1.15
C ALA A 80 12.88 -9.13 1.46
N LEU A 81 13.99 -9.14 2.21
CA LEU A 81 14.75 -7.92 2.53
C LEU A 81 15.37 -7.30 1.27
N ILE A 82 16.06 -8.11 0.45
CA ILE A 82 16.67 -7.64 -0.81
C ILE A 82 15.59 -7.15 -1.77
N GLY A 83 14.52 -7.95 -1.96
CA GLY A 83 13.41 -7.58 -2.83
C GLY A 83 12.69 -6.31 -2.36
N GLY A 84 12.51 -6.15 -1.05
CA GLY A 84 11.93 -4.95 -0.45
C GLY A 84 12.81 -3.71 -0.65
N ALA A 85 14.13 -3.84 -0.48
CA ALA A 85 15.09 -2.76 -0.73
C ALA A 85 15.06 -2.30 -2.20
N ILE A 86 15.10 -3.25 -3.15
CA ILE A 86 15.02 -2.96 -4.58
C ILE A 86 13.68 -2.32 -4.94
N ALA A 87 12.57 -2.83 -4.40
CA ALA A 87 11.25 -2.29 -4.64
C ALA A 87 11.08 -0.87 -4.06
N GLY A 88 11.63 -0.63 -2.86
CA GLY A 88 11.63 0.69 -2.24
C GLY A 88 12.43 1.71 -3.03
N PHE A 89 13.61 1.34 -3.49
CA PHE A 89 14.45 2.17 -4.35
C PHE A 89 13.74 2.48 -5.68
N GLY A 90 13.19 1.46 -6.35
CA GLY A 90 12.45 1.63 -7.60
C GLY A 90 11.23 2.53 -7.45
N ALA A 91 10.47 2.40 -6.35
CA ALA A 91 9.33 3.28 -6.06
C ALA A 91 9.76 4.74 -5.84
N ARG A 92 10.97 4.98 -5.32
CA ARG A 92 11.50 6.34 -5.16
C ARG A 92 12.01 6.91 -6.47
N LEU A 93 12.70 6.10 -7.26
CA LEU A 93 13.16 6.49 -8.60
C LEU A 93 11.98 6.86 -9.51
N ALA A 94 10.90 6.09 -9.42
CA ALA A 94 9.66 6.34 -10.17
C ALA A 94 8.75 7.42 -9.55
N MET A 95 9.18 8.09 -8.50
CA MET A 95 8.42 9.14 -7.79
C MET A 95 7.02 8.71 -7.31
N GLY A 96 6.76 7.40 -7.20
CA GLY A 96 5.47 6.88 -6.74
C GLY A 96 5.42 5.35 -6.68
N CYS A 97 4.38 4.83 -6.04
CA CYS A 97 4.09 3.39 -6.02
C CYS A 97 2.98 3.05 -7.03
N ASN A 98 2.66 1.77 -7.16
CA ASN A 98 1.57 1.32 -8.04
C ASN A 98 0.24 2.06 -7.79
N LEU A 99 -0.04 2.44 -6.55
CA LEU A 99 -1.25 3.18 -6.22
C LEU A 99 -1.20 4.62 -6.74
N ALA A 100 -0.08 5.33 -6.53
CA ALA A 100 0.07 6.71 -6.96
C ALA A 100 0.35 6.83 -8.45
N SER A 101 1.31 6.05 -8.99
CA SER A 101 1.75 6.20 -10.38
C SER A 101 0.83 5.51 -11.37
N LEU A 102 0.30 4.32 -11.06
CA LEU A 102 -0.57 3.59 -11.99
C LEU A 102 -2.04 3.92 -11.75
N PHE A 103 -2.56 3.60 -10.54
CA PHE A 103 -3.99 3.64 -10.26
C PHE A 103 -4.54 5.08 -10.18
N THR A 104 -3.73 6.05 -9.74
CA THR A 104 -4.11 7.46 -9.71
C THR A 104 -3.62 8.20 -10.95
N GLY A 105 -2.41 7.89 -11.44
CA GLY A 105 -1.78 8.62 -12.54
C GLY A 105 -2.46 8.42 -13.89
N ILE A 106 -2.92 7.19 -14.21
CA ILE A 106 -3.64 6.94 -15.48
C ILE A 106 -4.95 7.72 -15.55
N PRO A 107 -5.84 7.70 -14.54
CA PRO A 107 -7.03 8.53 -14.51
C PRO A 107 -6.78 10.03 -14.64
N GLN A 108 -5.63 10.49 -14.18
CA GLN A 108 -5.22 11.89 -14.30
C GLN A 108 -4.51 12.22 -15.63
N PHE A 109 -4.54 11.32 -16.59
CA PHE A 109 -3.93 11.47 -17.92
C PHE A 109 -2.42 11.73 -17.89
N SER A 110 -1.72 11.26 -16.86
CA SER A 110 -0.27 11.43 -16.74
C SER A 110 0.47 10.47 -17.68
N VAL A 111 1.31 11.00 -18.56
CA VAL A 111 2.15 10.21 -19.47
C VAL A 111 3.13 9.31 -18.68
N HIS A 112 3.68 9.82 -17.58
CA HIS A 112 4.54 9.06 -16.67
C HIS A 112 3.89 7.76 -16.19
N ALA A 113 2.57 7.76 -15.95
CA ALA A 113 1.83 6.59 -15.50
C ALA A 113 1.88 5.42 -16.50
N TRP A 114 1.88 5.68 -17.78
CA TRP A 114 1.99 4.67 -18.82
C TRP A 114 3.39 4.05 -18.86
N PHE A 115 4.45 4.86 -18.82
CA PHE A 115 5.81 4.35 -18.72
C PHE A 115 6.02 3.52 -17.46
N PHE A 116 5.50 3.98 -16.32
CA PHE A 116 5.53 3.24 -15.06
C PHE A 116 4.82 1.89 -15.18
N THR A 117 3.65 1.85 -15.82
CA THR A 117 2.86 0.62 -16.01
C THR A 117 3.62 -0.41 -16.84
N ILE A 118 4.20 0.02 -17.98
CA ILE A 118 5.01 -0.85 -18.85
C ILE A 118 6.24 -1.38 -18.08
N ALA A 119 6.96 -0.48 -17.40
CA ALA A 119 8.13 -0.86 -16.62
C ALA A 119 7.77 -1.85 -15.49
N THR A 120 6.63 -1.65 -14.81
CA THR A 120 6.14 -2.56 -13.76
C THR A 120 5.75 -3.93 -14.35
N ALA A 121 5.10 -3.97 -15.50
CA ALA A 121 4.74 -5.23 -16.17
C ALA A 121 5.99 -6.02 -16.58
N LEU A 122 6.97 -5.37 -17.21
CA LEU A 122 8.23 -5.98 -17.60
C LEU A 122 9.07 -6.40 -16.37
N GLY A 123 9.16 -5.55 -15.36
CA GLY A 123 9.89 -5.82 -14.13
C GLY A 123 9.30 -7.00 -13.35
N THR A 124 7.97 -7.11 -13.27
CA THR A 124 7.31 -8.27 -12.64
C THR A 124 7.52 -9.54 -13.45
N TYR A 125 7.52 -9.48 -14.77
CA TYR A 125 7.86 -10.63 -15.62
C TYR A 125 9.29 -11.09 -15.37
N ALA A 126 10.27 -10.21 -15.42
CA ALA A 126 11.67 -10.50 -15.13
C ALA A 126 11.84 -11.07 -13.71
N GLY A 127 11.22 -10.44 -12.71
CA GLY A 127 11.25 -10.90 -11.32
C GLY A 127 10.65 -12.30 -11.14
N VAL A 128 9.56 -12.64 -11.84
CA VAL A 128 9.00 -13.99 -11.86
C VAL A 128 10.00 -14.98 -12.43
N LYS A 129 10.63 -14.67 -13.56
CA LYS A 129 11.66 -15.55 -14.18
C LYS A 129 12.83 -15.79 -13.22
N VAL A 130 13.34 -14.74 -12.59
CA VAL A 130 14.43 -14.85 -11.59
C VAL A 130 14.03 -15.71 -10.40
N THR A 131 12.84 -15.50 -9.83
CA THR A 131 12.37 -16.28 -8.66
C THR A 131 12.07 -17.74 -8.97
N LEU A 132 11.82 -18.08 -10.24
CA LEU A 132 11.62 -19.45 -10.70
C LEU A 132 12.91 -20.20 -10.96
N LEU A 133 14.06 -19.54 -10.97
CA LEU A 133 15.36 -20.21 -11.12
C LEU A 133 15.59 -21.21 -9.98
N PRO A 134 16.21 -22.37 -10.24
CA PRO A 134 16.42 -23.42 -9.23
C PRO A 134 17.17 -22.93 -7.99
N MET A 135 18.07 -21.96 -8.17
CA MET A 135 18.87 -21.37 -7.09
C MET A 135 18.03 -20.60 -6.07
N PHE A 136 16.90 -19.98 -6.50
CA PHE A 136 16.01 -19.20 -5.64
C PHE A 136 14.82 -19.99 -5.13
N ARG A 137 14.59 -21.20 -5.66
CA ARG A 137 13.51 -22.08 -5.19
C ARG A 137 13.84 -22.62 -3.81
N VAL A 138 12.98 -22.36 -2.86
CA VAL A 138 12.98 -23.03 -1.57
C VAL A 138 12.14 -24.30 -1.73
N LYS A 139 12.74 -25.48 -1.46
CA LYS A 139 12.00 -26.75 -1.44
C LYS A 139 10.84 -26.61 -0.44
N LEU A 140 9.63 -26.80 -0.94
CA LEU A 140 8.45 -26.90 -0.08
C LEU A 140 8.56 -28.19 0.71
N GLU A 141 9.04 -28.11 1.94
CA GLU A 141 8.85 -29.20 2.88
C GLU A 141 7.36 -29.18 3.29
N LEU A 142 6.59 -30.03 2.64
CA LEU A 142 5.26 -30.39 3.15
C LEU A 142 5.50 -31.03 4.51
N LYS A 143 5.32 -30.27 5.59
CA LYS A 143 5.21 -30.88 6.91
C LYS A 143 4.07 -31.89 6.81
N LYS A 144 4.40 -33.17 6.87
CA LYS A 144 3.47 -34.30 7.03
C LYS A 144 2.82 -34.24 8.43
N GLY A 145 2.22 -33.16 8.76
CA GLY A 145 1.28 -33.01 9.84
C GLY A 145 -0.01 -32.65 9.15
N ALA A 146 -0.99 -33.54 9.22
CA ALA A 146 -2.34 -33.19 8.82
C ALA A 146 -2.56 -31.73 9.24
N ALA A 147 -2.90 -30.87 8.28
CA ALA A 147 -3.57 -29.65 8.62
C ALA A 147 -4.83 -30.11 9.37
N LYS A 148 -4.72 -30.33 10.68
CA LYS A 148 -5.87 -30.30 11.55
C LYS A 148 -6.52 -29.01 11.12
N LEU A 149 -7.61 -29.13 10.39
CA LEU A 149 -8.57 -28.03 10.24
C LEU A 149 -8.71 -27.54 11.67
N GLN A 150 -8.04 -26.44 11.97
CA GLN A 150 -8.04 -25.89 13.32
C GLN A 150 -9.48 -25.42 13.46
N GLU A 151 -10.33 -26.30 14.01
CA GLU A 151 -11.67 -25.94 14.42
C GLU A 151 -11.49 -24.62 15.14
N SER A 152 -12.00 -23.57 14.54
CA SER A 152 -11.86 -22.25 15.12
C SER A 152 -12.66 -22.27 16.40
N ASP A 153 -11.96 -22.37 17.54
CA ASP A 153 -12.59 -22.27 18.86
C ASP A 153 -13.55 -21.08 18.82
N PRO A 154 -14.88 -21.28 18.95
CA PRO A 154 -15.87 -20.24 18.77
C PRO A 154 -15.65 -19.07 19.74
N LYS A 155 -15.18 -19.36 20.94
CA LYS A 155 -14.84 -18.33 21.95
C LYS A 155 -13.68 -17.44 21.49
N ARG A 156 -12.67 -18.02 20.83
CA ARG A 156 -11.53 -17.26 20.29
C ARG A 156 -11.97 -16.40 19.10
N ALA A 157 -12.83 -16.93 18.22
CA ALA A 157 -13.37 -16.17 17.09
C ALA A 157 -14.21 -14.99 17.58
N GLN A 158 -15.09 -15.21 18.56
CA GLN A 158 -15.91 -14.16 19.17
C GLN A 158 -15.05 -13.08 19.85
N ARG A 159 -14.00 -13.48 20.60
CA ARG A 159 -13.07 -12.50 21.22
C ARG A 159 -12.36 -11.66 20.17
N ARG A 160 -11.89 -12.27 19.06
CA ARG A 160 -11.26 -11.55 17.97
C ARG A 160 -12.21 -10.56 17.31
N PHE A 161 -13.46 -10.98 17.08
CA PHE A 161 -14.49 -10.09 16.55
C PHE A 161 -14.67 -8.85 17.42
N TRP A 162 -14.83 -9.01 18.74
CA TRP A 162 -14.98 -7.90 19.67
C TRP A 162 -13.75 -6.99 19.72
N ILE A 163 -12.55 -7.56 19.70
CA ILE A 163 -11.30 -6.77 19.60
C ILE A 163 -11.30 -5.94 18.31
N GLY A 164 -11.69 -6.53 17.18
CA GLY A 164 -11.81 -5.79 15.91
C GLY A 164 -12.82 -4.64 15.97
N MET A 165 -13.96 -4.86 16.64
CA MET A 165 -14.96 -3.81 16.88
C MET A 165 -14.39 -2.67 17.73
N VAL A 166 -13.70 -3.00 18.80
CA VAL A 166 -13.06 -1.99 19.68
C VAL A 166 -12.04 -1.17 18.91
N VAL A 167 -11.15 -1.80 18.13
CA VAL A 167 -10.15 -1.11 17.32
C VAL A 167 -10.82 -0.17 16.30
N PHE A 168 -11.84 -0.67 15.61
CA PHE A 168 -12.58 0.11 14.62
C PHE A 168 -13.24 1.34 15.23
N PHE A 169 -14.04 1.15 16.28
CA PHE A 169 -14.75 2.25 16.92
C PHE A 169 -13.83 3.22 17.65
N ALA A 170 -12.77 2.73 18.28
CA ALA A 170 -11.77 3.60 18.91
C ALA A 170 -11.14 4.53 17.87
N TYR A 171 -10.75 3.99 16.71
CA TYR A 171 -10.15 4.79 15.63
C TYR A 171 -11.20 5.71 14.98
N LEU A 172 -12.44 5.27 14.84
CA LEU A 172 -13.55 6.08 14.33
C LEU A 172 -13.82 7.29 15.22
N ILE A 173 -13.94 7.07 16.54
CA ILE A 173 -14.12 8.14 17.52
C ILE A 173 -12.94 9.10 17.50
N ALA A 174 -11.72 8.59 17.50
CA ALA A 174 -10.53 9.42 17.38
C ALA A 174 -10.52 10.26 16.09
N SER A 175 -10.95 9.70 14.95
CA SER A 175 -11.02 10.44 13.69
C SER A 175 -12.08 11.55 13.73
N LEU A 176 -13.23 11.31 14.36
CA LEU A 176 -14.27 12.31 14.53
C LEU A 176 -13.80 13.42 15.48
N TYR A 177 -13.11 13.07 16.56
CA TYR A 177 -12.53 14.06 17.46
C TYR A 177 -11.46 14.92 16.77
N VAL A 178 -10.54 14.32 16.01
CA VAL A 178 -9.54 15.06 15.24
C VAL A 178 -10.21 15.94 14.17
N MET A 179 -11.35 15.52 13.63
CA MET A 179 -12.10 16.29 12.64
C MET A 179 -12.63 17.62 13.23
N THR A 180 -12.89 17.69 14.52
CA THR A 180 -13.26 18.96 15.20
C THR A 180 -12.09 19.93 15.29
N GLN A 181 -10.86 19.43 15.35
CA GLN A 181 -9.64 20.24 15.40
C GLN A 181 -9.12 20.60 13.99
N SER A 182 -9.19 19.63 13.09
CA SER A 182 -8.75 19.79 11.70
C SER A 182 -9.54 18.87 10.77
N VAL A 183 -10.44 19.46 10.00
CA VAL A 183 -11.27 18.72 9.04
C VAL A 183 -10.42 17.89 8.05
N LYS A 184 -9.27 18.43 7.60
CA LYS A 184 -8.39 17.73 6.67
C LYS A 184 -7.80 16.44 7.26
N LEU A 185 -7.33 16.49 8.51
CA LEU A 185 -6.74 15.33 9.17
C LEU A 185 -7.81 14.29 9.53
N GLY A 186 -8.94 14.72 10.11
CA GLY A 186 -10.04 13.80 10.45
C GLY A 186 -10.61 13.10 9.22
N PHE A 187 -10.82 13.82 8.14
CA PHE A 187 -11.26 13.22 6.87
C PHE A 187 -10.25 12.21 6.31
N ALA A 188 -8.96 12.53 6.36
CA ALA A 188 -7.91 11.60 5.93
C ALA A 188 -7.88 10.32 6.78
N MET A 189 -8.10 10.43 8.10
CA MET A 189 -8.23 9.29 9.00
C MET A 189 -9.41 8.38 8.61
N LEU A 190 -10.57 8.97 8.33
CA LEU A 190 -11.76 8.22 7.88
C LEU A 190 -11.53 7.53 6.54
N CYS A 191 -10.98 8.23 5.57
CA CYS A 191 -10.61 7.64 4.28
C CYS A 191 -9.60 6.50 4.45
N GLY A 192 -8.59 6.66 5.31
CA GLY A 192 -7.63 5.62 5.62
C GLY A 192 -8.29 4.37 6.19
N LEU A 193 -9.18 4.54 7.18
CA LEU A 193 -9.94 3.45 7.78
C LEU A 193 -10.76 2.68 6.74
N ALA A 194 -11.48 3.41 5.88
CA ALA A 194 -12.28 2.82 4.81
C ALA A 194 -11.41 2.06 3.79
N PHE A 195 -10.31 2.64 3.35
CA PHE A 195 -9.37 1.98 2.45
C PHE A 195 -8.74 0.72 3.06
N GLY A 196 -8.39 0.75 4.35
CA GLY A 196 -7.89 -0.42 5.05
C GLY A 196 -8.90 -1.58 5.05
N LEU A 197 -10.16 -1.31 5.34
CA LEU A 197 -11.23 -2.30 5.27
C LEU A 197 -11.40 -2.87 3.85
N LEU A 198 -11.42 -2.00 2.84
CA LEU A 198 -11.61 -2.40 1.45
C LEU A 198 -10.44 -3.25 0.95
N ILE A 199 -9.19 -2.85 1.21
CA ILE A 199 -8.00 -3.57 0.77
C ILE A 199 -7.94 -4.96 1.39
N GLU A 200 -8.22 -5.10 2.70
CA GLU A 200 -8.21 -6.40 3.37
C GLU A 200 -9.34 -7.30 2.86
N ARG A 201 -10.53 -6.75 2.65
CA ARG A 201 -11.67 -7.54 2.15
C ARG A 201 -11.54 -7.93 0.69
N ALA A 202 -11.10 -7.03 -0.16
CA ALA A 202 -10.95 -7.26 -1.58
C ALA A 202 -9.65 -8.00 -1.94
N GLN A 203 -8.70 -8.11 -1.00
CA GLN A 203 -7.37 -8.72 -1.23
C GLN A 203 -6.65 -8.14 -2.45
N ILE A 204 -6.83 -6.85 -2.70
CA ILE A 204 -6.27 -6.17 -3.86
C ILE A 204 -4.75 -6.02 -3.68
N CYS A 205 -3.99 -6.58 -4.59
CA CYS A 205 -2.55 -6.41 -4.67
C CYS A 205 -2.12 -6.22 -6.13
N PHE A 206 -1.66 -5.04 -6.47
CA PHE A 206 -1.22 -4.70 -7.83
C PHE A 206 -0.09 -5.61 -8.33
N THR A 207 0.92 -5.83 -7.50
CA THR A 207 2.05 -6.71 -7.84
C THR A 207 1.59 -8.16 -8.06
N SER A 208 0.65 -8.64 -7.23
CA SER A 208 0.07 -9.98 -7.41
C SER A 208 -0.76 -10.08 -8.69
N ALA A 209 -1.46 -9.02 -9.09
CA ALA A 209 -2.23 -9.00 -10.33
C ALA A 209 -1.33 -9.22 -11.55
N PHE A 210 -0.20 -8.50 -11.64
CA PHE A 210 0.79 -8.72 -12.70
C PHE A 210 1.45 -10.09 -12.61
N ARG A 211 1.85 -10.51 -11.40
CA ARG A 211 2.46 -11.84 -11.19
C ARG A 211 1.53 -12.96 -11.64
N ASP A 212 0.26 -12.92 -11.25
CA ASP A 212 -0.69 -13.98 -11.53
C ASP A 212 -1.01 -14.07 -13.03
N LEU A 213 -0.99 -12.93 -13.72
CA LEU A 213 -1.09 -12.89 -15.18
C LEU A 213 0.07 -13.67 -15.84
N TRP A 214 1.30 -13.49 -15.36
CA TRP A 214 2.49 -14.12 -15.92
C TRP A 214 2.68 -15.58 -15.50
N VAL A 215 2.25 -15.97 -14.29
CA VAL A 215 2.47 -17.31 -13.73
C VAL A 215 1.33 -18.25 -14.04
N THR A 216 0.09 -17.80 -13.89
CA THR A 216 -1.11 -18.65 -13.96
C THR A 216 -2.06 -18.26 -15.08
N GLY A 217 -1.82 -17.17 -15.80
CA GLY A 217 -2.74 -16.63 -16.81
C GLY A 217 -4.05 -16.08 -16.22
N ARG A 218 -4.18 -16.01 -14.89
CA ARG A 218 -5.39 -15.52 -14.24
C ARG A 218 -5.44 -13.99 -14.27
N ALA A 219 -6.38 -13.44 -15.04
CA ALA A 219 -6.55 -12.00 -15.23
C ALA A 219 -7.63 -11.37 -14.32
N TYR A 220 -8.19 -12.11 -13.36
CA TYR A 220 -9.32 -11.63 -12.55
C TYR A 220 -9.00 -10.33 -11.81
N MET A 221 -7.88 -10.31 -11.08
CA MET A 221 -7.46 -9.12 -10.33
C MET A 221 -7.04 -7.97 -11.26
N ALA A 222 -6.37 -8.28 -12.38
CA ALA A 222 -5.99 -7.27 -13.37
C ALA A 222 -7.23 -6.61 -13.99
N LYS A 223 -8.27 -7.38 -14.30
CA LYS A 223 -9.56 -6.84 -14.78
C LYS A 223 -10.19 -5.90 -13.75
N ALA A 224 -10.23 -6.30 -12.47
CA ALA A 224 -10.78 -5.45 -11.39
C ALA A 224 -10.03 -4.12 -11.28
N ILE A 225 -8.69 -4.14 -11.40
CA ILE A 225 -7.87 -2.93 -11.40
C ILE A 225 -8.20 -2.04 -12.61
N ILE A 226 -8.33 -2.62 -13.81
CA ILE A 226 -8.70 -1.88 -15.03
C ILE A 226 -10.06 -1.22 -14.87
N PHE A 227 -11.08 -1.92 -14.37
CA PHE A 227 -12.38 -1.32 -14.08
C PHE A 227 -12.29 -0.18 -13.08
N GLY A 228 -11.47 -0.30 -12.04
CA GLY A 228 -11.22 0.78 -11.09
C GLY A 228 -10.56 2.00 -11.74
N ILE A 229 -9.60 1.78 -12.64
CA ILE A 229 -8.96 2.85 -13.41
C ILE A 229 -9.98 3.54 -14.34
N LEU A 230 -10.81 2.78 -15.04
CA LEU A 230 -11.86 3.35 -15.92
C LEU A 230 -12.86 4.21 -15.15
N ALA A 231 -13.34 3.70 -14.00
CA ALA A 231 -14.24 4.46 -13.14
C ALA A 231 -13.57 5.75 -12.62
N GLY A 232 -12.30 5.65 -12.21
CA GLY A 232 -11.49 6.80 -11.81
C GLY A 232 -11.29 7.82 -12.93
N THR A 233 -11.07 7.35 -14.16
CA THR A 233 -10.92 8.22 -15.35
C THR A 233 -12.20 9.00 -15.64
N ILE A 234 -13.36 8.34 -15.56
CA ILE A 234 -14.67 9.01 -15.74
C ILE A 234 -14.85 10.09 -14.65
N GLY A 235 -14.56 9.76 -13.39
CA GLY A 235 -14.66 10.71 -12.28
C GLY A 235 -13.72 11.92 -12.44
N VAL A 236 -12.46 11.69 -12.80
CA VAL A 236 -11.48 12.75 -13.01
C VAL A 236 -11.85 13.61 -14.22
N PHE A 237 -12.29 12.98 -15.32
CA PHE A 237 -12.73 13.71 -16.50
C PHE A 237 -13.92 14.63 -16.19
N SER A 238 -14.92 14.13 -15.47
CA SER A 238 -16.06 14.93 -15.02
C SER A 238 -15.63 16.11 -14.15
N TYR A 239 -14.65 15.89 -13.27
CA TYR A 239 -14.10 16.94 -12.41
C TYR A 239 -13.35 18.02 -13.19
N ILE A 240 -12.62 17.64 -14.25
CA ILE A 240 -11.95 18.60 -15.16
C ILE A 240 -13.00 19.45 -15.89
N GLN A 241 -14.09 18.85 -16.36
CA GLN A 241 -15.16 19.58 -17.06
C GLN A 241 -15.86 20.62 -16.17
N LEU A 242 -15.84 20.43 -14.85
CA LEU A 242 -16.34 21.43 -13.87
C LEU A 242 -15.40 22.62 -13.67
N GLY A 243 -14.32 22.75 -14.45
CA GLY A 243 -13.43 23.93 -14.47
C GLY A 243 -12.38 23.93 -13.36
N VAL A 244 -12.10 22.79 -12.74
CA VAL A 244 -11.01 22.73 -11.75
C VAL A 244 -9.66 22.78 -12.45
N PRO A 245 -8.74 23.70 -12.03
CA PRO A 245 -7.48 23.88 -12.72
C PRO A 245 -6.63 22.61 -12.70
N ALA A 246 -6.06 22.23 -13.84
CA ALA A 246 -5.18 21.08 -14.02
C ALA A 246 -3.94 21.10 -13.10
N LYS A 247 -3.57 22.27 -12.56
CA LYS A 247 -2.48 22.44 -11.56
C LYS A 247 -2.69 21.62 -10.27
N ILE A 248 -3.90 21.14 -10.01
CA ILE A 248 -4.23 20.29 -8.84
C ILE A 248 -3.98 18.81 -9.15
N MET A 249 -3.84 18.46 -10.42
CA MET A 249 -3.61 17.09 -10.83
C MET A 249 -2.14 16.73 -10.73
N TRP A 250 -1.88 15.49 -10.31
CA TRP A 250 -0.53 14.98 -10.27
C TRP A 250 -0.06 14.67 -11.70
N ALA A 251 0.74 15.56 -12.25
CA ALA A 251 1.63 15.23 -13.35
C ALA A 251 2.95 14.82 -12.71
N GLY A 252 3.46 13.63 -13.03
CA GLY A 252 4.78 13.23 -12.54
C GLY A 252 5.78 14.33 -12.81
N PRO A 253 6.68 14.65 -11.86
CA PRO A 253 7.74 15.60 -12.13
C PRO A 253 8.52 15.09 -13.35
N ASN A 254 8.75 15.92 -14.33
CA ASN A 254 9.35 15.61 -15.64
C ASN A 254 8.44 14.86 -16.65
N ALA A 255 7.13 14.95 -16.51
CA ALA A 255 6.23 14.67 -17.63
C ALA A 255 6.17 15.86 -18.61
N ILE A 256 7.22 16.68 -18.63
CA ILE A 256 7.46 17.77 -19.57
C ILE A 256 8.53 17.33 -20.54
#